data_0aae54683f5cc71e5d273c8d838b1b18
#
_entry.id   0aae54683f5cc71e5d273c8d838b1b18
#
_cell.length_a   1.000
_cell.length_b   1.000
_cell.length_c   1.000
_cell.angle_alpha   90.00
_cell.angle_beta   90.00
_cell.angle_gamma   90.00
#
_symmetry.space_group_name_H-M   'P 1'
#
loop_
_entity.id
_entity.type
_entity.pdbx_description
1 polymer ?
#
loop_
_entity_poly.entity_id
_entity_poly.type
_entity_poly.pdbx_seq_one_letter_code
_entity_poly.pdbx_strand_id
1 'polypeptide(L)'
;MIYRLLIILLYIISYIADMAGQMMPQIAETAPQTVEQTTESVSSDYSRGFTHYAIAGNVLPYEWEWYLYCQLVDRGVEWFYPYAICQIWQESRWNASSTNGKDHGLCQQKGIYWDGRAANAGIPGADIWDPYAQLYVYSWMMSGYLAAAGGNVGRALSMYYLGVDAWSDEYVGHVMAWMDYLEVR
;
A
#
# COMPACT_ATOMS: atom_id res chain seq x y z
N MET A 1 17.37 -17.71 -35.18
CA MET A 1 17.42 -16.38 -34.51
C MET A 1 16.39 -16.25 -33.37
N ILE A 2 15.16 -16.66 -33.56
CA ILE A 2 14.06 -16.59 -32.58
C ILE A 2 14.36 -17.39 -31.30
N TYR A 3 14.93 -18.58 -31.39
CA TYR A 3 15.25 -19.42 -30.19
C TYR A 3 16.28 -18.80 -29.25
N ARG A 4 17.25 -18.04 -29.76
CA ARG A 4 18.24 -17.34 -28.93
C ARG A 4 17.64 -16.15 -28.18
N LEU A 5 16.67 -15.46 -28.75
CA LEU A 5 15.93 -14.39 -28.13
C LEU A 5 15.02 -14.91 -27.01
N LEU A 6 14.39 -16.07 -27.21
CA LEU A 6 13.53 -16.70 -26.20
C LEU A 6 14.34 -17.13 -24.96
N ILE A 7 15.53 -17.70 -25.16
CA ILE A 7 16.43 -18.11 -24.08
C ILE A 7 16.93 -16.88 -23.28
N ILE A 8 17.27 -15.80 -23.95
CA ILE A 8 17.70 -14.55 -23.30
C ILE A 8 16.53 -13.96 -22.49
N LEU A 9 15.32 -13.96 -23.03
CA LEU A 9 14.13 -13.45 -22.33
C LEU A 9 13.81 -14.28 -21.06
N LEU A 10 13.91 -15.61 -21.14
CA LEU A 10 13.74 -16.50 -19.99
C LEU A 10 14.83 -16.30 -18.94
N TYR A 11 16.07 -16.03 -19.34
CA TYR A 11 17.16 -15.72 -18.42
C TYR A 11 16.96 -14.38 -17.72
N ILE A 12 16.47 -13.37 -18.42
CA ILE A 12 16.14 -12.04 -17.84
C ILE A 12 14.98 -12.17 -16.85
N ILE A 13 13.93 -12.93 -17.18
CA ILE A 13 12.79 -13.15 -16.28
C ILE A 13 13.23 -13.90 -15.02
N SER A 14 14.07 -14.94 -15.16
CA SER A 14 14.62 -15.68 -14.02
C SER A 14 15.53 -14.80 -13.16
N TYR A 15 16.35 -13.95 -13.76
CA TYR A 15 17.23 -13.02 -13.05
C TYR A 15 16.46 -11.94 -12.28
N ILE A 16 15.38 -11.41 -12.87
CA ILE A 16 14.49 -10.45 -12.20
C ILE A 16 13.76 -11.10 -11.02
N ALA A 17 13.32 -12.36 -11.17
CA ALA A 17 12.69 -13.11 -10.09
C ALA A 17 13.66 -13.39 -8.93
N ASP A 18 14.92 -13.71 -9.23
CA ASP A 18 15.97 -13.97 -8.25
C ASP A 18 16.41 -12.67 -7.53
N MET A 19 16.51 -11.57 -8.26
CA MET A 19 16.77 -10.24 -7.67
C MET A 19 15.64 -9.77 -6.76
N ALA A 20 14.38 -10.02 -7.13
CA ALA A 20 13.23 -9.71 -6.29
C ALA A 20 13.23 -10.55 -4.99
N GLY A 21 13.68 -11.81 -5.06
CA GLY A 21 13.83 -12.68 -3.90
C GLY A 21 15.00 -12.29 -2.97
N GLN A 22 16.07 -11.69 -3.50
CA GLN A 22 17.25 -11.32 -2.72
C GLN A 22 17.16 -9.92 -2.08
N MET A 23 16.25 -9.06 -2.54
CA MET A 23 16.05 -7.72 -2.00
C MET A 23 15.10 -7.65 -0.79
N MET A 24 14.51 -8.79 -0.39
CA MET A 24 13.70 -8.85 0.83
C MET A 24 14.60 -9.26 2.00
N PRO A 25 14.77 -8.41 3.05
CA PRO A 25 15.38 -8.87 4.28
C PRO A 25 14.50 -10.00 4.84
N GLN A 26 15.12 -11.13 5.16
CA GLN A 26 14.50 -12.24 5.90
C GLN A 26 14.04 -11.70 7.26
N ILE A 27 12.79 -11.29 7.36
CA ILE A 27 12.14 -11.05 8.64
C ILE A 27 11.77 -12.42 9.17
N ALA A 28 12.41 -12.79 10.27
CA ALA A 28 12.22 -14.06 10.95
C ALA A 28 10.74 -14.31 11.26
N GLU A 29 10.33 -15.52 10.91
CA GLU A 29 9.04 -16.14 11.13
C GLU A 29 8.62 -16.05 12.61
N THR A 30 7.67 -15.15 12.91
CA THR A 30 6.81 -15.28 14.08
C THR A 30 5.38 -15.36 13.58
N ALA A 31 4.83 -16.58 13.64
CA ALA A 31 3.44 -16.86 13.33
C ALA A 31 2.51 -15.92 14.14
N PRO A 32 1.38 -15.50 13.57
CA PRO A 32 0.42 -14.68 14.30
C PRO A 32 -0.13 -15.48 15.49
N GLN A 33 0.29 -15.13 16.69
CA GLN A 33 -0.42 -15.54 17.90
C GLN A 33 -1.76 -14.83 17.91
N THR A 34 -2.79 -15.59 18.19
CA THR A 34 -4.18 -15.19 18.42
C THR A 34 -4.23 -13.82 19.11
N VAL A 35 -4.90 -12.86 18.45
CA VAL A 35 -5.12 -11.52 18.99
C VAL A 35 -6.16 -11.62 20.11
N GLU A 36 -5.71 -11.98 21.30
CA GLU A 36 -6.42 -11.69 22.54
C GLU A 36 -5.46 -10.97 23.49
N GLN A 37 -5.81 -9.71 23.73
CA GLN A 37 -5.39 -8.89 24.87
C GLN A 37 -3.91 -8.57 25.06
N THR A 38 -3.48 -7.49 24.42
CA THR A 38 -2.54 -6.52 25.02
C THR A 38 -2.80 -5.12 24.46
N THR A 39 -3.95 -4.54 24.76
CA THR A 39 -4.35 -3.21 24.26
C THR A 39 -3.83 -2.05 25.11
N GLU A 40 -3.10 -2.27 26.20
CA GLU A 40 -2.77 -1.18 27.13
C GLU A 40 -1.32 -0.67 27.11
N SER A 41 -0.35 -1.33 26.49
CA SER A 41 1.05 -0.88 26.56
C SER A 41 1.65 -0.38 25.24
N VAL A 42 0.98 -0.58 24.11
CA VAL A 42 1.48 -0.18 22.77
C VAL A 42 0.96 1.22 22.37
N SER A 43 -0.06 1.75 23.05
CA SER A 43 -0.78 2.95 22.60
C SER A 43 -0.02 4.28 22.76
N SER A 44 1.04 4.36 23.56
CA SER A 44 1.67 5.65 23.88
C SER A 44 2.69 6.14 22.84
N ASP A 45 3.26 5.25 22.06
CA ASP A 45 4.32 5.62 21.10
C ASP A 45 3.75 6.00 19.71
N TYR A 46 2.66 5.37 19.31
CA TYR A 46 2.00 5.64 18.01
C TYR A 46 1.18 6.94 18.01
N SER A 47 0.71 7.42 19.18
CA SER A 47 -0.11 8.65 19.26
C SER A 47 0.66 9.94 18.97
N ARG A 48 1.99 9.90 19.01
CA ARG A 48 2.83 11.04 18.65
C ARG A 48 2.91 11.20 17.14
N GLY A 49 2.10 12.08 16.59
CA GLY A 49 2.10 12.42 15.16
C GLY A 49 0.90 11.92 14.39
N PHE A 50 0.00 11.13 15.02
CA PHE A 50 -1.28 10.82 14.39
C PHE A 50 -2.14 12.07 14.31
N THR A 51 -2.65 12.31 13.12
CA THR A 51 -3.57 13.42 12.81
C THR A 51 -4.77 12.83 12.07
N HIS A 52 -5.97 13.06 12.59
CA HIS A 52 -7.19 12.67 11.90
C HIS A 52 -7.48 13.66 10.78
N TYR A 53 -7.69 13.16 9.57
CA TYR A 53 -7.89 13.97 8.38
C TYR A 53 -9.30 13.87 7.82
N ALA A 54 -9.72 14.96 7.15
CA ALA A 54 -10.92 14.99 6.31
C ALA A 54 -10.57 15.52 4.92
N ILE A 55 -11.32 15.11 3.91
CA ILE A 55 -11.26 15.68 2.56
C ILE A 55 -12.68 16.07 2.16
N ALA A 56 -12.88 17.37 1.88
CA ALA A 56 -14.18 17.94 1.52
C ALA A 56 -15.30 17.53 2.51
N GLY A 57 -15.00 17.56 3.80
CA GLY A 57 -15.93 17.21 4.88
C GLY A 57 -16.17 15.71 5.10
N ASN A 58 -15.61 14.84 4.25
CA ASN A 58 -15.66 13.39 4.45
C ASN A 58 -14.50 12.94 5.32
N VAL A 59 -14.71 11.87 6.09
CA VAL A 59 -13.70 11.25 6.96
C VAL A 59 -13.61 9.76 6.68
N LEU A 60 -12.41 9.22 6.70
CA LEU A 60 -12.20 7.78 6.77
C LEU A 60 -12.64 7.33 8.18
N PRO A 61 -13.29 6.16 8.36
CA PRO A 61 -13.56 5.63 9.70
C PRO A 61 -12.29 5.66 10.56
N TYR A 62 -12.40 6.20 11.77
CA TYR A 62 -11.26 6.45 12.65
C TYR A 62 -10.38 5.20 12.87
N GLU A 63 -11.01 4.04 13.07
CA GLU A 63 -10.33 2.76 13.25
C GLU A 63 -9.51 2.32 12.03
N TRP A 64 -9.97 2.61 10.82
CA TRP A 64 -9.22 2.31 9.59
C TRP A 64 -8.08 3.29 9.38
N GLU A 65 -8.33 4.55 9.68
CA GLU A 65 -7.32 5.61 9.57
C GLU A 65 -6.19 5.39 10.57
N TRP A 66 -6.54 5.09 11.82
CA TRP A 66 -5.58 4.73 12.86
C TRP A 66 -4.77 3.48 12.49
N TYR A 67 -5.44 2.45 11.99
CA TYR A 67 -4.76 1.23 11.55
C TYR A 67 -3.78 1.51 10.41
N LEU A 68 -4.18 2.29 9.39
CA LEU A 68 -3.29 2.71 8.30
C LEU A 68 -2.06 3.43 8.84
N TYR A 69 -2.26 4.40 9.75
CA TYR A 69 -1.16 5.13 10.35
C TYR A 69 -0.17 4.20 11.07
N CYS A 70 -0.66 3.29 11.92
CA CYS A 70 0.17 2.30 12.60
C CYS A 70 0.97 1.45 11.60
N GLN A 71 0.34 1.01 10.50
CA GLN A 71 1.02 0.23 9.47
C GLN A 71 2.12 1.01 8.75
N LEU A 72 1.98 2.31 8.59
CA LEU A 72 3.02 3.16 8.00
C LEU A 72 4.15 3.42 9.00
N VAL A 73 3.84 3.60 10.30
CA VAL A 73 4.85 3.70 11.38
C VAL A 73 5.69 2.44 11.46
N ASP A 74 5.07 1.26 11.49
CA ASP A 74 5.76 -0.04 11.54
C ASP A 74 6.74 -0.24 10.36
N ARG A 75 6.51 0.44 9.25
CA ARG A 75 7.35 0.40 8.04
C ARG A 75 8.32 1.57 7.91
N GLY A 76 8.33 2.50 8.88
CA GLY A 76 9.21 3.69 8.88
C GLY A 76 8.89 4.69 7.77
N VAL A 77 7.64 4.75 7.34
CA VAL A 77 7.15 5.66 6.28
C VAL A 77 5.94 6.49 6.74
N GLU A 78 5.82 6.76 8.04
CA GLU A 78 4.74 7.54 8.64
C GLU A 78 4.60 8.95 8.04
N TRP A 79 5.69 9.53 7.60
CA TRP A 79 5.71 10.82 6.91
C TRP A 79 4.89 10.83 5.61
N PHE A 80 4.67 9.64 5.01
CA PHE A 80 3.83 9.48 3.82
C PHE A 80 2.33 9.51 4.13
N TYR A 81 1.93 9.45 5.39
CA TYR A 81 0.54 9.30 5.81
C TYR A 81 -0.45 10.31 5.20
N PRO A 82 -0.19 11.64 5.12
CA PRO A 82 -1.11 12.57 4.46
C PRO A 82 -1.34 12.22 2.98
N TYR A 83 -0.30 11.80 2.27
CA TYR A 83 -0.41 11.35 0.87
C TYR A 83 -1.20 10.06 0.75
N ALA A 84 -1.06 9.13 1.70
CA ALA A 84 -1.81 7.88 1.73
C ALA A 84 -3.32 8.13 1.85
N ILE A 85 -3.72 9.05 2.73
CA ILE A 85 -5.11 9.50 2.88
C ILE A 85 -5.67 10.07 1.57
N CYS A 86 -4.92 10.94 0.90
CA CYS A 86 -5.31 11.52 -0.39
C CYS A 86 -5.36 10.46 -1.51
N GLN A 87 -4.40 9.54 -1.52
CA GLN A 87 -4.36 8.45 -2.50
C GLN A 87 -5.57 7.53 -2.35
N ILE A 88 -5.86 7.04 -1.15
CA ILE A 88 -7.00 6.14 -0.91
C ILE A 88 -8.33 6.87 -1.21
N TRP A 89 -8.41 8.18 -0.93
CA TRP A 89 -9.54 9.00 -1.40
C TRP A 89 -9.64 9.03 -2.93
N GLN A 90 -8.53 9.16 -3.65
CA GLN A 90 -8.51 9.13 -5.11
C GLN A 90 -8.98 7.79 -5.65
N GLU A 91 -8.59 6.67 -5.00
CA GLU A 91 -8.94 5.32 -5.43
C GLU A 91 -10.44 5.02 -5.30
N SER A 92 -11.04 5.26 -4.15
CA SER A 92 -12.39 4.76 -3.84
C SER A 92 -13.33 5.79 -3.22
N ARG A 93 -12.90 7.01 -2.94
CA ARG A 93 -13.61 7.95 -2.05
C ARG A 93 -13.88 7.32 -0.67
N TRP A 94 -12.96 6.50 -0.19
CA TRP A 94 -13.01 5.74 1.06
C TRP A 94 -14.18 4.74 1.11
N ASN A 95 -14.68 4.31 -0.04
CA ASN A 95 -15.72 3.29 -0.12
C ASN A 95 -15.09 1.88 -0.23
N ALA A 96 -15.17 1.11 0.86
CA ALA A 96 -14.63 -0.26 0.90
C ALA A 96 -15.33 -1.24 -0.04
N SER A 97 -16.53 -0.90 -0.53
CA SER A 97 -17.28 -1.72 -1.49
C SER A 97 -17.13 -1.24 -2.94
N SER A 98 -16.22 -0.29 -3.20
CA SER A 98 -15.98 0.25 -4.54
C SER A 98 -15.40 -0.80 -5.48
N THR A 99 -15.91 -0.86 -6.71
CA THR A 99 -15.33 -1.73 -7.75
C THR A 99 -15.64 -1.22 -9.15
N ASN A 100 -14.70 -1.44 -10.06
CA ASN A 100 -14.89 -1.26 -11.51
C ASN A 100 -14.89 -2.62 -12.25
N GLY A 101 -15.01 -3.74 -11.52
CA GLY A 101 -14.97 -5.11 -12.03
C GLY A 101 -13.56 -5.69 -12.16
N LYS A 102 -12.51 -4.89 -12.03
CA LYS A 102 -11.09 -5.33 -12.05
C LYS A 102 -10.37 -4.96 -10.76
N ASP A 103 -10.63 -3.75 -10.28
CA ASP A 103 -10.06 -3.20 -9.07
C ASP A 103 -11.14 -3.17 -8.00
N HIS A 104 -10.80 -3.49 -6.76
CA HIS A 104 -11.75 -3.76 -5.69
C HIS A 104 -11.38 -3.04 -4.40
N GLY A 105 -12.42 -2.61 -3.69
CA GLY A 105 -12.39 -2.16 -2.31
C GLY A 105 -11.75 -0.80 -2.09
N LEU A 106 -11.35 -0.58 -0.85
CA LEU A 106 -10.88 0.72 -0.33
C LEU A 106 -9.67 1.28 -1.10
N CYS A 107 -8.69 0.42 -1.39
CA CYS A 107 -7.44 0.78 -2.04
C CYS A 107 -7.40 0.38 -3.53
N GLN A 108 -8.53 0.00 -4.13
CA GLN A 108 -8.66 -0.41 -5.53
C GLN A 108 -7.61 -1.45 -5.95
N GLN A 109 -7.53 -2.53 -5.16
CA GLN A 109 -6.60 -3.62 -5.44
C GLN A 109 -7.08 -4.45 -6.65
N LYS A 110 -6.15 -4.76 -7.58
CA LYS A 110 -6.48 -5.61 -8.74
C LYS A 110 -6.71 -7.05 -8.30
N GLY A 111 -7.94 -7.56 -8.55
CA GLY A 111 -8.34 -8.90 -8.14
C GLY A 111 -7.41 -10.01 -8.62
N ILE A 112 -6.93 -9.92 -9.87
CA ILE A 112 -6.02 -10.94 -10.46
C ILE A 112 -4.64 -11.01 -9.77
N TYR A 113 -4.25 -9.99 -8.99
CA TYR A 113 -2.96 -9.95 -8.30
C TYR A 113 -3.11 -10.05 -6.78
N TRP A 114 -4.34 -10.05 -6.27
CA TRP A 114 -4.59 -9.97 -4.84
C TRP A 114 -3.96 -11.10 -4.05
N ASP A 115 -4.21 -12.35 -4.44
CA ASP A 115 -3.70 -13.52 -3.70
C ASP A 115 -2.17 -13.51 -3.60
N GLY A 116 -1.50 -13.16 -4.69
CA GLY A 116 -0.04 -13.02 -4.70
C GLY A 116 0.46 -11.88 -3.82
N ARG A 117 -0.22 -10.71 -3.86
CA ARG A 117 0.13 -9.56 -3.02
C ARG A 117 -0.09 -9.84 -1.54
N ALA A 118 -1.23 -10.42 -1.18
CA ALA A 118 -1.56 -10.81 0.18
C ALA A 118 -0.57 -11.85 0.73
N ALA A 119 -0.23 -12.87 -0.07
CA ALA A 119 0.77 -13.86 0.31
C ALA A 119 2.16 -13.25 0.51
N ASN A 120 2.61 -12.37 -0.41
CA ASN A 120 3.90 -11.67 -0.29
C ASN A 120 3.94 -10.69 0.88
N ALA A 121 2.80 -10.10 1.23
CA ALA A 121 2.66 -9.27 2.42
C ALA A 121 2.57 -10.06 3.73
N GLY A 122 2.50 -11.41 3.68
CA GLY A 122 2.45 -12.27 4.86
C GLY A 122 1.04 -12.59 5.38
N ILE A 123 -0.01 -12.29 4.61
CA ILE A 123 -1.42 -12.57 4.95
C ILE A 123 -2.13 -13.41 3.86
N PRO A 124 -1.63 -14.63 3.54
CA PRO A 124 -2.21 -15.43 2.47
C PRO A 124 -3.68 -15.79 2.77
N GLY A 125 -4.51 -15.72 1.73
CA GLY A 125 -5.95 -16.03 1.86
C GLY A 125 -6.80 -14.91 2.45
N ALA A 126 -6.24 -13.71 2.68
CA ALA A 126 -7.00 -12.56 3.14
C ALA A 126 -8.08 -12.16 2.12
N ASP A 127 -9.25 -11.74 2.63
CA ASP A 127 -10.34 -11.27 1.79
C ASP A 127 -10.00 -9.90 1.18
N ILE A 128 -10.14 -9.79 -0.16
CA ILE A 128 -9.92 -8.53 -0.89
C ILE A 128 -10.91 -7.44 -0.48
N TRP A 129 -12.05 -7.79 0.10
CA TRP A 129 -13.05 -6.85 0.56
C TRP A 129 -12.88 -6.40 2.01
N ASP A 130 -11.94 -7.02 2.75
CA ASP A 130 -11.61 -6.60 4.11
C ASP A 130 -10.78 -5.31 4.07
N PRO A 131 -11.29 -4.18 4.62
CA PRO A 131 -10.57 -2.91 4.65
C PRO A 131 -9.22 -3.00 5.36
N TYR A 132 -9.12 -3.78 6.43
CA TYR A 132 -7.87 -3.95 7.17
C TYR A 132 -6.82 -4.70 6.35
N ALA A 133 -7.22 -5.78 5.66
CA ALA A 133 -6.34 -6.50 4.76
C ALA A 133 -5.87 -5.61 3.61
N GLN A 134 -6.75 -4.79 3.05
CA GLN A 134 -6.39 -3.84 1.99
C GLN A 134 -5.41 -2.76 2.48
N LEU A 135 -5.64 -2.17 3.63
CA LEU A 135 -4.75 -1.17 4.22
C LEU A 135 -3.37 -1.76 4.56
N TYR A 136 -3.35 -3.02 5.03
CA TYR A 136 -2.12 -3.75 5.29
C TYR A 136 -1.29 -3.97 4.02
N VAL A 137 -1.91 -4.55 2.98
CA VAL A 137 -1.25 -4.78 1.68
C VAL A 137 -0.85 -3.46 1.02
N TYR A 138 -1.72 -2.44 1.09
CA TYR A 138 -1.43 -1.10 0.58
C TYR A 138 -0.16 -0.52 1.22
N SER A 139 -0.07 -0.51 2.55
CA SER A 139 1.08 0.05 3.26
C SER A 139 2.37 -0.74 2.97
N TRP A 140 2.26 -2.08 2.84
CA TRP A 140 3.36 -2.94 2.41
C TRP A 140 3.85 -2.58 1.00
N MET A 141 2.94 -2.42 0.02
CA MET A 141 3.29 -2.03 -1.34
C MET A 141 3.93 -0.63 -1.38
N MET A 142 3.30 0.35 -0.70
CA MET A 142 3.79 1.73 -0.71
C MET A 142 5.15 1.87 -0.05
N SER A 143 5.43 1.17 1.04
CA SER A 143 6.77 1.18 1.63
C SER A 143 7.84 0.65 0.65
N GLY A 144 7.53 -0.41 -0.11
CA GLY A 144 8.40 -0.93 -1.17
C GLY A 144 8.59 0.06 -2.32
N TYR A 145 7.51 0.68 -2.79
CA TYR A 145 7.58 1.67 -3.87
C TYR A 145 8.32 2.95 -3.45
N LEU A 146 8.12 3.44 -2.23
CA LEU A 146 8.87 4.57 -1.69
C LEU A 146 10.36 4.27 -1.59
N ALA A 147 10.73 3.08 -1.12
CA ALA A 147 12.12 2.65 -1.09
C ALA A 147 12.72 2.58 -2.51
N ALA A 148 12.04 1.93 -3.47
CA ALA A 148 12.48 1.83 -4.85
C ALA A 148 12.55 3.20 -5.56
N ALA A 149 11.67 4.13 -5.19
CA ALA A 149 11.66 5.50 -5.69
C ALA A 149 12.67 6.44 -5.01
N GLY A 150 13.46 5.95 -4.04
CA GLY A 150 14.37 6.78 -3.26
C GLY A 150 13.67 7.87 -2.45
N GLY A 151 12.45 7.61 -1.96
CA GLY A 151 11.60 8.56 -1.23
C GLY A 151 10.81 9.54 -2.11
N ASN A 152 10.90 9.43 -3.43
CA ASN A 152 10.14 10.29 -4.33
C ASN A 152 8.65 9.86 -4.35
N VAL A 153 7.79 10.67 -3.73
CA VAL A 153 6.35 10.43 -3.59
C VAL A 153 5.66 10.27 -4.95
N GLY A 154 5.87 11.18 -5.89
CA GLY A 154 5.22 11.14 -7.19
C GLY A 154 5.57 9.86 -7.98
N ARG A 155 6.85 9.43 -7.92
CA ARG A 155 7.28 8.17 -8.54
C ARG A 155 6.62 6.96 -7.86
N ALA A 156 6.57 6.93 -6.52
CA ALA A 156 5.93 5.84 -5.78
C ALA A 156 4.42 5.75 -6.08
N LEU A 157 3.72 6.89 -6.13
CA LEU A 157 2.31 6.98 -6.54
C LEU A 157 2.09 6.45 -7.96
N SER A 158 2.97 6.83 -8.91
CA SER A 158 2.92 6.36 -10.28
C SER A 158 3.13 4.84 -10.38
N MET A 159 4.09 4.29 -9.61
CA MET A 159 4.34 2.84 -9.54
C MET A 159 3.13 2.07 -9.01
N TYR A 160 2.42 2.62 -8.02
CA TYR A 160 1.18 2.03 -7.53
C TYR A 160 0.11 1.95 -8.62
N TYR A 161 -0.15 3.06 -9.30
CA TYR A 161 -1.18 3.19 -10.33
C TYR A 161 -0.87 2.34 -11.57
N LEU A 162 0.36 2.41 -12.08
CA LEU A 162 0.76 1.73 -13.32
C LEU A 162 1.16 0.27 -13.09
N GLY A 163 1.56 -0.11 -11.87
CA GLY A 163 2.11 -1.43 -11.56
C GLY A 163 3.52 -1.66 -12.09
N VAL A 164 4.18 -0.63 -12.60
CA VAL A 164 5.54 -0.64 -13.16
C VAL A 164 6.26 0.65 -12.79
N ASP A 165 7.59 0.66 -12.86
CA ASP A 165 8.41 1.86 -12.67
C ASP A 165 8.30 2.79 -13.89
N ALA A 166 7.23 3.56 -13.92
CA ALA A 166 6.94 4.57 -14.93
C ALA A 166 6.28 5.79 -14.25
N TRP A 167 6.13 6.88 -14.99
CA TRP A 167 5.58 8.13 -14.47
C TRP A 167 4.19 8.40 -15.05
N SER A 168 3.26 8.87 -14.20
CA SER A 168 1.91 9.32 -14.57
C SER A 168 1.65 10.70 -13.99
N ASP A 169 1.82 11.74 -14.81
CA ASP A 169 1.51 13.13 -14.41
C ASP A 169 0.06 13.30 -13.99
N GLU A 170 -0.88 12.67 -14.70
CA GLU A 170 -2.31 12.77 -14.45
C GLU A 170 -2.66 12.21 -13.07
N TYR A 171 -2.25 10.97 -12.79
CA TYR A 171 -2.58 10.34 -11.51
C TYR A 171 -1.92 11.05 -10.33
N VAL A 172 -0.63 11.37 -10.45
CA VAL A 172 0.09 12.13 -9.42
C VAL A 172 -0.55 13.48 -9.19
N GLY A 173 -0.90 14.19 -10.27
CA GLY A 173 -1.58 15.48 -10.19
C GLY A 173 -2.91 15.41 -9.45
N HIS A 174 -3.71 14.35 -9.69
CA HIS A 174 -4.97 14.14 -8.97
C HIS A 174 -4.75 13.90 -7.47
N VAL A 175 -3.82 13.02 -7.10
CA VAL A 175 -3.53 12.77 -5.67
C VAL A 175 -3.00 14.02 -4.99
N MET A 176 -2.08 14.75 -5.63
CA MET A 176 -1.51 15.97 -5.06
C MET A 176 -2.54 17.10 -4.93
N ALA A 177 -3.49 17.20 -5.86
CA ALA A 177 -4.57 18.19 -5.75
C ALA A 177 -5.46 17.97 -4.51
N TRP A 178 -5.60 16.72 -4.02
CA TRP A 178 -6.34 16.45 -2.78
C TRP A 178 -5.63 16.96 -1.54
N MET A 179 -4.31 17.15 -1.58
CA MET A 179 -3.57 17.74 -0.46
C MET A 179 -4.04 19.17 -0.11
N ASP A 180 -4.51 19.91 -1.12
CA ASP A 180 -5.06 21.27 -0.92
C ASP A 180 -6.42 21.27 -0.21
N TYR A 181 -7.09 20.12 -0.18
CA TYR A 181 -8.39 19.91 0.49
C TYR A 181 -8.28 19.10 1.77
N LEU A 182 -7.06 18.78 2.21
CA LEU A 182 -6.83 18.01 3.42
C LEU A 182 -7.03 18.89 4.65
N GLU A 183 -7.99 18.54 5.48
CA GLU A 183 -8.34 19.26 6.71
C GLU A 183 -7.96 18.42 7.93
N VAL A 184 -7.40 19.05 8.95
CA VAL A 184 -7.17 18.43 10.27
C VAL A 184 -8.46 18.44 11.08
N ARG A 185 -8.79 17.33 11.75
CA ARG A 185 -9.97 17.16 12.61
C ARG A 185 -9.61 16.93 14.07
#